data_98b0222e994fa7c7c66062ff41c2fbda
#
_entry.id   98b0222e994fa7c7c66062ff41c2fbda
#
_cell.length_a   1.000
_cell.length_b   1.000
_cell.length_c   1.000
_cell.angle_alpha   90.00
_cell.angle_beta   90.00
_cell.angle_gamma   90.00
#
_symmetry.space_group_name_H-M   'P 1'
#
loop_
_entity.id
_entity.type
_entity.pdbx_description
1 polymer ?
#
loop_
_entity_poly.entity_id
_entity_poly.type
_entity_poly.pdbx_seq_one_letter_code
_entity_poly.pdbx_strand_id
1 'polypeptide(L)'
;MPQTPLEIDLALRAAKAAWEKYSYLEHRYGERGRRFTNSDSCWLFTLARAPREIVVTKDLEWLRTVLASRGIPTVILESHLTAVLLAIDQEFPNQPKKIQFDHFLADRKAERRRLVGAESGSHLVEVFDQRFRACTGFNVELAAELIASAWVDEHSGISGSLPALCNWFTDGERFSTDWIANVHELLVELDRVHGQTR
;
A
#
# COMPACT_ATOMS: atom_id res chain seq x y z
N MET A 1 10.55 16.61 11.69
CA MET A 1 9.78 15.95 12.74
C MET A 1 8.65 16.86 13.21
N PRO A 2 7.47 16.35 13.56
CA PRO A 2 6.39 17.14 14.12
C PRO A 2 6.89 17.95 15.33
N GLN A 3 6.41 19.20 15.46
CA GLN A 3 6.95 20.15 16.45
C GLN A 3 6.05 20.32 17.68
N THR A 4 4.78 19.92 17.53
CA THR A 4 3.79 20.09 18.62
C THR A 4 3.18 18.73 19.02
N PRO A 5 2.66 18.60 20.25
CA PRO A 5 1.94 17.40 20.66
C PRO A 5 0.75 17.07 19.77
N LEU A 6 0.04 18.08 19.25
CA LEU A 6 -1.07 17.90 18.31
C LEU A 6 -0.58 17.26 16.99
N GLU A 7 0.51 17.74 16.42
CA GLU A 7 1.07 17.18 15.18
C GLU A 7 1.52 15.73 15.36
N ILE A 8 2.08 15.40 16.51
CA ILE A 8 2.45 14.01 16.85
C ILE A 8 1.20 13.14 16.95
N ASP A 9 0.17 13.60 17.64
CA ASP A 9 -1.10 12.87 17.77
C ASP A 9 -1.76 12.61 16.40
N LEU A 10 -1.79 13.62 15.52
CA LEU A 10 -2.30 13.51 14.15
C LEU A 10 -1.52 12.46 13.35
N ALA A 11 -0.19 12.50 13.40
CA ALA A 11 0.66 11.55 12.72
C ALA A 11 0.42 10.10 13.23
N LEU A 12 0.29 9.92 14.54
CA LEU A 12 0.02 8.61 15.13
C LEU A 12 -1.39 8.10 14.82
N ARG A 13 -2.40 8.97 14.75
CA ARG A 13 -3.76 8.59 14.30
C ARG A 13 -3.75 8.12 12.85
N ALA A 14 -3.01 8.80 11.96
CA ALA A 14 -2.85 8.39 10.57
C ALA A 14 -2.13 7.04 10.45
N ALA A 15 -1.06 6.81 11.23
CA ALA A 15 -0.38 5.52 11.33
C ALA A 15 -1.33 4.41 11.76
N LYS A 16 -2.12 4.65 12.80
CA LYS A 16 -3.11 3.70 13.31
C LYS A 16 -4.15 3.34 12.24
N ALA A 17 -4.71 4.33 11.56
CA ALA A 17 -5.71 4.11 10.52
C ALA A 17 -5.18 3.27 9.35
N ALA A 18 -3.95 3.53 8.89
CA ALA A 18 -3.29 2.75 7.86
C ALA A 18 -3.01 1.31 8.30
N TRP A 19 -2.61 1.13 9.57
CA TRP A 19 -2.33 -0.18 10.16
C TRP A 19 -3.59 -1.03 10.32
N GLU A 20 -4.68 -0.43 10.80
CA GLU A 20 -5.96 -1.12 11.02
C GLU A 20 -6.64 -1.56 9.71
N LYS A 21 -6.40 -0.82 8.62
CA LYS A 21 -6.95 -1.17 7.32
C LYS A 21 -6.38 -2.48 6.77
N TYR A 22 -5.10 -2.76 7.03
CA TYR A 22 -4.40 -3.94 6.49
C TYR A 22 -3.91 -4.85 7.61
N SER A 23 -4.71 -5.86 7.96
CA SER A 23 -4.35 -6.88 8.97
C SER A 23 -3.03 -7.61 8.66
N TYR A 24 -2.66 -7.67 7.38
CA TYR A 24 -1.37 -8.14 6.89
C TYR A 24 -0.17 -7.54 7.63
N LEU A 25 -0.21 -6.23 7.93
CA LEU A 25 0.89 -5.55 8.61
C LEU A 25 1.12 -6.11 10.02
N GLU A 26 0.03 -6.35 10.76
CA GLU A 26 0.11 -6.95 12.09
C GLU A 26 0.63 -8.37 12.04
N HIS A 27 0.08 -9.18 11.13
CA HIS A 27 0.45 -10.60 11.01
C HIS A 27 1.89 -10.83 10.58
N ARG A 28 2.43 -9.93 9.75
CA ARG A 28 3.79 -10.09 9.23
C ARG A 28 4.86 -9.35 10.03
N TYR A 29 4.57 -8.15 10.50
CA TYR A 29 5.59 -7.26 11.07
C TYR A 29 5.38 -6.99 12.56
N GLY A 30 4.17 -7.19 13.10
CA GLY A 30 3.83 -7.05 14.52
C GLY A 30 4.27 -5.73 15.13
N GLU A 31 4.59 -5.76 16.41
CA GLU A 31 4.99 -4.59 17.21
C GLU A 31 6.17 -3.80 16.61
N ARG A 32 7.15 -4.51 16.03
CA ARG A 32 8.30 -3.85 15.38
C ARG A 32 7.87 -3.01 14.18
N GLY A 33 7.02 -3.57 13.31
CA GLY A 33 6.49 -2.86 12.15
C GLY A 33 5.65 -1.66 12.58
N ARG A 34 4.81 -1.81 13.60
CA ARG A 34 4.00 -0.71 14.17
C ARG A 34 4.85 0.48 14.61
N ARG A 35 5.98 0.22 15.26
CA ARG A 35 6.93 1.29 15.65
C ARG A 35 7.53 2.00 14.45
N PHE A 36 7.89 1.28 13.39
CA PHE A 36 8.38 1.89 12.15
C PHE A 36 7.29 2.73 11.48
N THR A 37 6.06 2.22 11.37
CA THR A 37 4.93 2.97 10.79
C THR A 37 4.66 4.27 11.55
N ASN A 38 4.76 4.27 12.88
CA ASN A 38 4.63 5.49 13.68
C ASN A 38 5.73 6.52 13.35
N SER A 39 6.97 6.06 13.21
CA SER A 39 8.11 6.91 12.81
C SER A 39 7.93 7.48 11.41
N ASP A 40 7.55 6.62 10.46
CA ASP A 40 7.30 7.01 9.07
C ASP A 40 6.15 8.01 8.99
N SER A 41 5.09 7.84 9.78
CA SER A 41 3.97 8.77 9.85
C SER A 41 4.39 10.15 10.32
N CYS A 42 5.23 10.24 11.34
CA CYS A 42 5.80 11.52 11.81
C CYS A 42 6.64 12.19 10.72
N TRP A 43 7.40 11.38 9.97
CA TRP A 43 8.19 11.89 8.84
C TRP A 43 7.30 12.35 7.69
N LEU A 44 6.29 11.57 7.29
CA LEU A 44 5.32 11.92 6.24
C LEU A 44 4.53 13.18 6.60
N PHE A 45 4.12 13.32 7.86
CA PHE A 45 3.45 14.51 8.35
C PHE A 45 4.34 15.76 8.20
N THR A 46 5.63 15.62 8.53
CA THR A 46 6.62 16.70 8.32
C THR A 46 6.81 17.02 6.85
N LEU A 47 6.90 15.98 6.00
CA LEU A 47 7.05 16.12 4.57
C LEU A 47 5.84 16.81 3.93
N ALA A 48 4.63 16.47 4.39
CA ALA A 48 3.37 17.11 3.95
C ALA A 48 3.34 18.61 4.25
N ARG A 49 4.15 19.11 5.16
CA ARG A 49 4.26 20.53 5.55
C ARG A 49 5.54 21.20 5.07
N ALA A 50 6.42 20.47 4.38
CA ALA A 50 7.70 21.02 3.91
C ALA A 50 7.47 22.06 2.80
N PRO A 51 8.25 23.16 2.76
CA PRO A 51 8.08 24.22 1.75
C PRO A 51 8.63 23.88 0.37
N ARG A 52 9.45 22.82 0.24
CA ARG A 52 10.15 22.47 -1.00
C ARG A 52 9.47 21.30 -1.72
N GLU A 53 8.93 21.55 -2.90
CA GLU A 53 8.15 20.60 -3.69
C GLU A 53 8.98 19.44 -4.28
N ILE A 54 10.16 19.73 -4.83
CA ILE A 54 10.99 18.75 -5.57
C ILE A 54 11.51 17.63 -4.66
N VAL A 55 11.80 17.93 -3.41
CA VAL A 55 12.31 16.96 -2.44
C VAL A 55 11.21 15.94 -2.09
N VAL A 56 9.96 16.42 -1.93
CA VAL A 56 8.82 15.58 -1.53
C VAL A 56 8.57 14.42 -2.49
N THR A 57 8.58 14.68 -3.81
CA THR A 57 8.33 13.63 -4.81
C THR A 57 9.44 12.56 -4.80
N LYS A 58 10.70 12.96 -4.73
CA LYS A 58 11.83 12.03 -4.65
C LYS A 58 11.80 11.19 -3.40
N ASP A 59 11.46 11.80 -2.27
CA ASP A 59 11.38 11.13 -0.98
C ASP A 59 10.24 10.11 -0.94
N LEU A 60 9.09 10.43 -1.54
CA LEU A 60 7.96 9.50 -1.65
C LEU A 60 8.29 8.31 -2.57
N GLU A 61 8.94 8.53 -3.71
CA GLU A 61 9.38 7.44 -4.61
C GLU A 61 10.46 6.56 -3.96
N TRP A 62 11.38 7.17 -3.21
CA TRP A 62 12.35 6.41 -2.43
C TRP A 62 11.66 5.56 -1.36
N LEU A 63 10.73 6.13 -0.57
CA LEU A 63 10.00 5.40 0.45
C LEU A 63 9.17 4.26 -0.16
N ARG A 64 8.47 4.52 -1.27
CA ARG A 64 7.76 3.51 -2.06
C ARG A 64 8.66 2.32 -2.39
N THR A 65 9.84 2.60 -2.97
CA THR A 65 10.80 1.57 -3.36
C THR A 65 11.27 0.75 -2.15
N VAL A 66 11.60 1.42 -1.04
CA VAL A 66 12.05 0.76 0.19
C VAL A 66 10.97 -0.13 0.79
N LEU A 67 9.72 0.33 0.84
CA LEU A 67 8.61 -0.44 1.39
C LEU A 67 8.22 -1.61 0.49
N ALA A 68 8.03 -1.37 -0.81
CA ALA A 68 7.61 -2.39 -1.76
C ALA A 68 8.64 -3.53 -1.86
N SER A 69 9.94 -3.22 -1.95
CA SER A 69 11.01 -4.23 -1.98
C SER A 69 11.09 -5.10 -0.71
N ARG A 70 10.45 -4.67 0.38
CA ARG A 70 10.34 -5.44 1.63
C ARG A 70 9.00 -6.15 1.78
N GLY A 71 8.15 -6.13 0.73
CA GLY A 71 6.84 -6.74 0.71
C GLY A 71 5.75 -5.91 1.38
N ILE A 72 5.91 -4.59 1.45
CA ILE A 72 4.85 -3.64 1.80
C ILE A 72 4.41 -2.93 0.52
N PRO A 73 3.37 -3.42 -0.18
CA PRO A 73 2.95 -2.89 -1.47
C PRO A 73 2.56 -1.41 -1.42
N THR A 74 2.73 -0.73 -2.54
CA THR A 74 2.47 0.72 -2.67
C THR A 74 1.08 1.14 -2.22
N VAL A 75 0.06 0.31 -2.37
CA VAL A 75 -1.31 0.60 -1.90
C VAL A 75 -1.39 0.87 -0.40
N ILE A 76 -0.51 0.27 0.41
CA ILE A 76 -0.43 0.54 1.85
C ILE A 76 0.12 1.96 2.08
N LEU A 77 1.16 2.36 1.37
CA LEU A 77 1.68 3.73 1.42
C LEU A 77 0.63 4.75 0.97
N GLU A 78 -0.11 4.47 -0.10
CA GLU A 78 -1.19 5.34 -0.57
C GLU A 78 -2.28 5.53 0.49
N SER A 79 -2.68 4.45 1.16
CA SER A 79 -3.66 4.51 2.25
C SER A 79 -3.13 5.35 3.42
N HIS A 80 -1.85 5.21 3.76
CA HIS A 80 -1.19 5.98 4.80
C HIS A 80 -1.11 7.47 4.46
N LEU A 81 -0.70 7.81 3.21
CA LEU A 81 -0.68 9.20 2.73
C LEU A 81 -2.07 9.83 2.78
N THR A 82 -3.09 9.07 2.36
CA THR A 82 -4.48 9.53 2.42
C THR A 82 -4.91 9.83 3.86
N ALA A 83 -4.56 8.98 4.82
CA ALA A 83 -4.85 9.20 6.23
C ALA A 83 -4.12 10.43 6.79
N VAL A 84 -2.86 10.67 6.40
CA VAL A 84 -2.09 11.88 6.77
C VAL A 84 -2.75 13.13 6.21
N LEU A 85 -3.14 13.13 4.94
CA LEU A 85 -3.80 14.28 4.30
C LEU A 85 -5.14 14.59 4.97
N LEU A 86 -5.96 13.57 5.26
CA LEU A 86 -7.23 13.73 5.96
C LEU A 86 -7.04 14.33 7.36
N ALA A 87 -6.04 13.86 8.11
CA ALA A 87 -5.74 14.42 9.43
C ALA A 87 -5.31 15.89 9.36
N ILE A 88 -4.52 16.26 8.35
CA ILE A 88 -4.11 17.66 8.12
C ILE A 88 -5.29 18.52 7.71
N ASP A 89 -6.12 18.06 6.78
CA ASP A 89 -7.27 18.83 6.29
C ASP A 89 -8.30 19.11 7.40
N GLN A 90 -8.49 18.17 8.32
CA GLN A 90 -9.41 18.31 9.45
C GLN A 90 -8.96 19.36 10.46
N GLU A 91 -7.67 19.38 10.81
CA GLU A 91 -7.15 20.23 11.86
C GLU A 91 -6.56 21.56 11.34
N PHE A 92 -6.18 21.59 10.07
CA PHE A 92 -5.55 22.75 9.44
C PHE A 92 -6.22 23.12 8.09
N PRO A 93 -7.54 23.37 8.06
CA PRO A 93 -8.31 23.53 6.80
C PRO A 93 -7.83 24.72 5.93
N ASN A 94 -7.16 25.71 6.52
CA ASN A 94 -6.65 26.89 5.83
C ASN A 94 -5.20 26.76 5.36
N GLN A 95 -4.55 25.60 5.57
CA GLN A 95 -3.20 25.39 5.06
C GLN A 95 -3.22 25.04 3.57
N PRO A 96 -2.26 25.52 2.77
CA PRO A 96 -2.17 25.14 1.37
C PRO A 96 -2.00 23.61 1.27
N LYS A 97 -2.85 22.99 0.46
CA LYS A 97 -2.81 21.54 0.19
C LYS A 97 -1.47 21.18 -0.44
N LYS A 98 -0.96 20.02 -0.06
CA LYS A 98 0.26 19.49 -0.65
C LYS A 98 -0.04 18.77 -1.96
N ILE A 99 -0.06 19.56 -3.01
CA ILE A 99 -0.27 19.12 -4.40
C ILE A 99 0.60 17.89 -4.75
N GLN A 100 1.80 17.78 -4.19
CA GLN A 100 2.72 16.67 -4.47
C GLN A 100 2.21 15.32 -3.95
N PHE A 101 1.51 15.29 -2.80
CA PHE A 101 0.90 14.05 -2.31
C PHE A 101 -0.26 13.65 -3.20
N ASP A 102 -1.09 14.62 -3.61
CA ASP A 102 -2.19 14.37 -4.55
C ASP A 102 -1.67 13.90 -5.90
N HIS A 103 -0.58 14.50 -6.42
CA HIS A 103 0.08 14.06 -7.64
C HIS A 103 0.62 12.64 -7.50
N PHE A 104 1.35 12.32 -6.43
CA PHE A 104 1.84 10.97 -6.18
C PHE A 104 0.69 9.94 -6.19
N LEU A 105 -0.40 10.21 -5.46
CA LEU A 105 -1.58 9.34 -5.41
C LEU A 105 -2.23 9.19 -6.80
N ALA A 106 -2.35 10.28 -7.55
CA ALA A 106 -2.89 10.27 -8.90
C ALA A 106 -2.02 9.45 -9.88
N ASP A 107 -0.70 9.62 -9.81
CA ASP A 107 0.26 8.88 -10.64
C ASP A 107 0.21 7.39 -10.35
N ARG A 108 0.13 6.98 -9.07
CA ARG A 108 0.00 5.54 -8.71
C ARG A 108 -1.30 4.94 -9.22
N LYS A 109 -2.40 5.69 -9.13
CA LYS A 109 -3.68 5.27 -9.69
C LYS A 109 -3.64 5.15 -11.22
N ALA A 110 -2.99 6.09 -11.90
CA ALA A 110 -2.80 6.05 -13.35
C ALA A 110 -1.92 4.87 -13.76
N GLU A 111 -0.85 4.59 -13.03
CA GLU A 111 0.04 3.45 -13.26
C GLU A 111 -0.70 2.12 -13.15
N ARG A 112 -1.50 1.90 -12.11
CA ARG A 112 -2.35 0.71 -11.99
C ARG A 112 -3.31 0.56 -13.17
N ARG A 113 -4.01 1.65 -13.53
CA ARG A 113 -4.93 1.64 -14.67
C ARG A 113 -4.25 1.27 -15.98
N ARG A 114 -3.02 1.74 -16.19
CA ARG A 114 -2.23 1.44 -17.39
C ARG A 114 -1.81 -0.02 -17.44
N LEU A 115 -1.46 -0.63 -16.31
CA LEU A 115 -0.92 -1.99 -16.24
C LEU A 115 -2.00 -3.08 -16.22
N VAL A 116 -3.10 -2.86 -15.48
CA VAL A 116 -4.14 -3.88 -15.27
C VAL A 116 -5.55 -3.43 -15.71
N GLY A 117 -5.68 -2.26 -16.35
CA GLY A 117 -6.98 -1.70 -16.70
C GLY A 117 -7.76 -1.16 -15.48
N ALA A 118 -8.69 -0.24 -15.72
CA ALA A 118 -9.47 0.35 -14.62
C ALA A 118 -10.56 -0.60 -14.11
N GLU A 119 -11.39 -1.11 -15.03
CA GLU A 119 -12.53 -1.98 -14.69
C GLU A 119 -12.09 -3.42 -14.47
N SER A 120 -11.24 -3.96 -15.37
CA SER A 120 -10.75 -5.34 -15.29
C SER A 120 -9.94 -5.57 -14.01
N GLY A 121 -9.06 -4.65 -13.64
CA GLY A 121 -8.26 -4.75 -12.42
C GLY A 121 -9.11 -4.70 -11.16
N SER A 122 -10.10 -3.79 -11.10
CA SER A 122 -11.00 -3.67 -9.95
C SER A 122 -11.89 -4.90 -9.79
N HIS A 123 -12.44 -5.41 -10.88
CA HIS A 123 -13.26 -6.62 -10.89
C HIS A 123 -12.44 -7.86 -10.47
N LEU A 124 -11.22 -7.98 -10.98
CA LEU A 124 -10.34 -9.08 -10.63
C LEU A 124 -10.02 -9.09 -9.11
N VAL A 125 -9.67 -7.95 -8.55
CA VAL A 125 -9.41 -7.81 -7.11
C VAL A 125 -10.66 -8.20 -6.30
N GLU A 126 -11.85 -7.73 -6.68
CA GLU A 126 -13.08 -8.05 -5.98
C GLU A 126 -13.39 -9.56 -6.01
N VAL A 127 -13.29 -10.21 -7.16
CA VAL A 127 -13.50 -11.66 -7.32
C VAL A 127 -12.54 -12.45 -6.44
N PHE A 128 -11.25 -12.11 -6.48
CA PHE A 128 -10.24 -12.84 -5.70
C PHE A 128 -10.31 -12.55 -4.21
N ASP A 129 -10.67 -11.34 -3.78
CA ASP A 129 -10.92 -11.08 -2.35
C ASP A 129 -12.09 -11.92 -1.81
N GLN A 130 -13.14 -12.16 -2.60
CA GLN A 130 -14.22 -13.08 -2.22
C GLN A 130 -13.71 -14.53 -2.13
N ARG A 131 -12.86 -14.98 -3.07
CA ARG A 131 -12.26 -16.33 -3.06
C ARG A 131 -11.33 -16.52 -1.85
N PHE A 132 -10.51 -15.51 -1.54
CA PHE A 132 -9.64 -15.55 -0.34
C PHE A 132 -10.44 -15.63 0.95
N ARG A 133 -11.55 -14.86 1.08
CA ARG A 133 -12.45 -14.94 2.25
C ARG A 133 -13.11 -16.30 2.39
N ALA A 134 -13.33 -17.03 1.30
CA ALA A 134 -13.92 -18.36 1.31
C ALA A 134 -12.93 -19.46 1.71
N CYS A 135 -11.61 -19.20 1.71
CA CYS A 135 -10.61 -20.16 2.13
C CYS A 135 -10.74 -20.49 3.62
N THR A 136 -10.51 -21.76 3.96
CA THR A 136 -10.46 -22.21 5.36
C THR A 136 -9.12 -21.87 6.01
N GLY A 137 -9.12 -21.71 7.33
CA GLY A 137 -7.90 -21.47 8.11
C GLY A 137 -7.54 -19.98 8.23
N PHE A 138 -6.24 -19.70 8.29
CA PHE A 138 -5.74 -18.35 8.45
C PHE A 138 -6.02 -17.51 7.20
N ASN A 139 -6.55 -16.32 7.40
CA ASN A 139 -7.00 -15.43 6.34
C ASN A 139 -6.45 -14.00 6.54
N VAL A 140 -6.25 -13.29 5.43
CA VAL A 140 -5.80 -11.90 5.41
C VAL A 140 -6.76 -11.09 4.55
N GLU A 141 -7.35 -10.07 5.14
CA GLU A 141 -8.24 -9.16 4.43
C GLU A 141 -7.48 -8.36 3.36
N LEU A 142 -8.15 -8.07 2.25
CA LEU A 142 -7.61 -7.30 1.13
C LEU A 142 -6.37 -7.96 0.48
N ALA A 143 -6.26 -9.28 0.56
CA ALA A 143 -5.12 -10.03 0.01
C ALA A 143 -4.96 -9.81 -1.50
N ALA A 144 -6.07 -9.82 -2.26
CA ALA A 144 -6.03 -9.58 -3.70
C ALA A 144 -5.54 -8.16 -4.03
N GLU A 145 -5.97 -7.14 -3.29
CA GLU A 145 -5.49 -5.77 -3.45
C GLU A 145 -3.99 -5.66 -3.20
N LEU A 146 -3.49 -6.33 -2.15
CA LEU A 146 -2.07 -6.35 -1.81
C LEU A 146 -1.23 -7.04 -2.89
N ILE A 147 -1.68 -8.20 -3.38
CA ILE A 147 -1.00 -8.96 -4.43
C ILE A 147 -0.98 -8.18 -5.75
N ALA A 148 -2.12 -7.62 -6.15
CA ALA A 148 -2.22 -6.81 -7.36
C ALA A 148 -1.33 -5.56 -7.28
N SER A 149 -1.25 -4.91 -6.11
CA SER A 149 -0.35 -3.76 -5.92
C SER A 149 1.13 -4.16 -5.98
N ALA A 150 1.54 -5.27 -5.38
CA ALA A 150 2.91 -5.75 -5.46
C ALA A 150 3.28 -6.19 -6.89
N TRP A 151 2.33 -6.76 -7.63
CA TRP A 151 2.48 -7.08 -9.04
C TRP A 151 2.71 -5.80 -9.87
N VAL A 152 1.93 -4.74 -9.62
CA VAL A 152 2.12 -3.43 -10.27
C VAL A 152 3.48 -2.84 -9.91
N ASP A 153 3.91 -2.91 -8.65
CA ASP A 153 5.21 -2.42 -8.20
C ASP A 153 6.37 -3.11 -8.96
N GLU A 154 6.32 -4.42 -9.11
CA GLU A 154 7.33 -5.20 -9.86
C GLU A 154 7.38 -4.77 -11.33
N HIS A 155 6.21 -4.65 -11.99
CA HIS A 155 6.11 -4.24 -13.40
C HIS A 155 6.38 -2.75 -13.65
N SER A 156 6.43 -1.97 -12.58
CA SER A 156 6.86 -0.55 -12.58
C SER A 156 8.35 -0.37 -12.31
N GLY A 157 9.09 -1.47 -12.16
CA GLY A 157 10.54 -1.47 -12.00
C GLY A 157 11.05 -1.54 -10.56
N ILE A 158 10.16 -1.80 -9.57
CA ILE A 158 10.59 -2.08 -8.18
C ILE A 158 10.86 -3.57 -8.05
N SER A 159 12.07 -3.96 -8.44
CA SER A 159 12.47 -5.37 -8.44
C SER A 159 12.39 -6.00 -7.05
N GLY A 160 11.83 -7.20 -6.98
CA GLY A 160 11.70 -7.98 -5.76
C GLY A 160 10.48 -7.66 -4.91
N SER A 161 9.63 -6.72 -5.32
CA SER A 161 8.40 -6.37 -4.58
C SER A 161 7.40 -7.53 -4.56
N LEU A 162 7.15 -8.14 -5.71
CA LEU A 162 6.23 -9.26 -5.83
C LEU A 162 6.75 -10.52 -5.12
N PRO A 163 7.99 -10.99 -5.35
CA PRO A 163 8.54 -12.10 -4.57
C PRO A 163 8.54 -11.86 -3.07
N ALA A 164 8.88 -10.65 -2.62
CA ALA A 164 8.89 -10.32 -1.20
C ALA A 164 7.51 -10.49 -0.55
N LEU A 165 6.42 -10.15 -1.24
CA LEU A 165 5.07 -10.36 -0.76
C LEU A 165 4.63 -11.82 -0.90
N CYS A 166 4.77 -12.40 -2.09
CA CYS A 166 4.25 -13.73 -2.43
C CYS A 166 4.89 -14.84 -1.60
N ASN A 167 6.19 -14.77 -1.29
CA ASN A 167 6.84 -15.75 -0.43
C ASN A 167 6.16 -15.88 0.95
N TRP A 168 5.56 -14.79 1.45
CA TRP A 168 4.82 -14.85 2.70
C TRP A 168 3.40 -15.40 2.49
N PHE A 169 2.71 -15.03 1.39
CA PHE A 169 1.36 -15.49 1.08
C PHE A 169 1.28 -16.94 0.58
N THR A 170 2.41 -17.52 0.18
CA THR A 170 2.50 -18.93 -0.28
C THR A 170 3.17 -19.85 0.74
N ASP A 171 3.36 -19.40 1.97
CA ASP A 171 3.88 -20.19 3.07
C ASP A 171 2.86 -21.27 3.49
N GLY A 172 3.12 -22.53 3.14
CA GLY A 172 2.23 -23.66 3.41
C GLY A 172 2.10 -24.04 4.89
N GLU A 173 2.97 -23.52 5.77
CA GLU A 173 2.80 -23.68 7.22
C GLU A 173 1.76 -22.71 7.77
N ARG A 174 1.44 -21.65 7.02
CA ARG A 174 0.54 -20.57 7.41
C ARG A 174 -0.79 -20.60 6.69
N PHE A 175 -0.74 -20.85 5.39
CA PHE A 175 -1.91 -20.77 4.52
C PHE A 175 -2.33 -22.12 3.97
N SER A 176 -3.64 -22.29 3.75
CA SER A 176 -4.19 -23.50 3.13
C SER A 176 -3.78 -23.64 1.67
N THR A 177 -3.87 -24.86 1.15
CA THR A 177 -3.60 -25.16 -0.27
C THR A 177 -4.49 -24.33 -1.20
N ASP A 178 -5.77 -24.14 -0.84
CA ASP A 178 -6.72 -23.36 -1.65
C ASP A 178 -6.34 -21.88 -1.68
N TRP A 179 -5.84 -21.35 -0.54
CA TRP A 179 -5.31 -19.99 -0.49
C TRP A 179 -4.13 -19.83 -1.44
N ILE A 180 -3.16 -20.73 -1.35
CA ILE A 180 -1.95 -20.68 -2.20
C ILE A 180 -2.32 -20.82 -3.68
N ALA A 181 -3.26 -21.71 -4.02
CA ALA A 181 -3.77 -21.83 -5.37
C ALA A 181 -4.40 -20.52 -5.88
N ASN A 182 -5.19 -19.84 -5.05
CA ASN A 182 -5.77 -18.54 -5.40
C ASN A 182 -4.70 -17.45 -5.62
N VAL A 183 -3.59 -17.46 -4.84
CA VAL A 183 -2.46 -16.54 -5.08
C VAL A 183 -1.89 -16.76 -6.48
N HIS A 184 -1.59 -18.00 -6.84
CA HIS A 184 -1.03 -18.32 -8.16
C HIS A 184 -1.97 -18.00 -9.30
N GLU A 185 -3.26 -18.31 -9.14
CA GLU A 185 -4.27 -18.02 -10.16
C GLU A 185 -4.46 -16.50 -10.37
N LEU A 186 -4.47 -15.71 -9.29
CA LEU A 186 -4.53 -14.25 -9.38
C LEU A 186 -3.35 -13.69 -10.18
N LEU A 187 -2.14 -14.21 -9.97
CA LEU A 187 -0.97 -13.77 -10.72
C LEU A 187 -1.09 -14.07 -12.22
N VAL A 188 -1.58 -15.27 -12.57
CA VAL A 188 -1.84 -15.65 -13.96
C VAL A 188 -2.87 -14.72 -14.60
N GLU A 189 -3.94 -14.39 -13.89
CA GLU A 189 -4.97 -13.47 -14.40
C GLU A 189 -4.47 -12.03 -14.55
N LEU A 190 -3.62 -11.54 -13.64
CA LEU A 190 -2.98 -10.23 -13.78
C LEU A 190 -2.08 -10.17 -15.02
N ASP A 191 -1.28 -11.21 -15.28
CA ASP A 191 -0.45 -11.30 -16.48
C ASP A 191 -1.31 -11.35 -17.76
N ARG A 192 -2.43 -12.08 -17.73
CA ARG A 192 -3.36 -12.17 -18.85
C ARG A 192 -3.99 -10.81 -19.18
N VAL A 193 -4.48 -10.10 -18.15
CA VAL A 193 -5.09 -8.77 -18.33
C VAL A 193 -4.05 -7.78 -18.87
N HIS A 194 -2.84 -7.80 -18.33
CA HIS A 194 -1.75 -6.94 -18.81
C HIS A 194 -1.40 -7.21 -20.29
N GLY A 195 -1.36 -8.47 -20.70
CA GLY A 195 -1.12 -8.83 -22.10
C GLY A 195 -2.19 -8.31 -23.07
N GLN A 196 -3.41 -8.08 -22.60
CA GLN A 196 -4.51 -7.53 -23.38
C GLN A 196 -4.53 -5.99 -23.45
N THR A 197 -3.80 -5.31 -22.56
CA THR A 197 -3.73 -3.83 -22.52
C THR A 197 -2.57 -3.24 -23.31
N ARG A 198 -1.72 -4.09 -23.89
CA ARG A 198 -0.63 -3.72 -24.82
C ARG A 198 -1.07 -3.81 -26.27
#